data_08b011b34ffaa745159b03870972292a
#
_entry.id   08b011b34ffaa745159b03870972292a
#
_cell.length_a   1.000
_cell.length_b   1.000
_cell.length_c   1.000
_cell.angle_alpha   90.00
_cell.angle_beta   90.00
_cell.angle_gamma   90.00
#
_symmetry.space_group_name_H-M   'P 1'
#
loop_
_entity.id
_entity.type
_entity.pdbx_description
1 polymer ?
#
loop_
_entity_poly.entity_id
_entity_poly.type
_entity_poly.pdbx_seq_one_letter_code
_entity_poly.pdbx_strand_id
1 'polypeptide(L)'
;MNLERETYIVLSTAHITPSTAAALTGLPILCDATDHRYRIPLGPALERRDGLPCDLAVLLTTIAAAAPEAYGVMLDCDGPVATGLATFDW
;
A
#
# COMPACT_ATOMS: atom_id res chain seq x y z
N MET A 1 12.05 -10.70 26.81
CA MET A 1 12.43 -9.71 25.81
C MET A 1 11.28 -9.55 24.82
N ASN A 2 10.81 -8.32 24.64
CA ASN A 2 9.78 -8.02 23.68
C ASN A 2 10.43 -7.57 22.37
N LEU A 3 10.08 -8.22 21.27
CA LEU A 3 10.55 -7.86 19.95
C LEU A 3 9.40 -7.21 19.17
N GLU A 4 9.67 -6.06 18.62
CA GLU A 4 8.72 -5.41 17.71
C GLU A 4 8.72 -6.14 16.37
N ARG A 5 7.53 -6.39 15.84
CA ARG A 5 7.37 -7.02 14.55
C ARG A 5 6.39 -6.22 13.70
N GLU A 6 6.78 -5.96 12.47
CA GLU A 6 5.93 -5.29 11.50
C GLU A 6 5.67 -6.26 10.37
N THR A 7 4.39 -6.60 10.16
CA THR A 7 3.97 -7.50 9.10
C THR A 7 3.42 -6.69 7.93
N TYR A 8 4.01 -6.87 6.76
CA TYR A 8 3.56 -6.22 5.53
C TYR A 8 2.93 -7.24 4.60
N ILE A 9 1.81 -6.86 4.00
CA ILE A 9 1.22 -7.61 2.90
C ILE A 9 1.93 -7.17 1.62
N VAL A 10 2.57 -8.10 0.93
CA VAL A 10 3.33 -7.81 -0.29
C VAL A 10 2.44 -7.99 -1.51
N LEU A 11 2.33 -6.96 -2.34
CA LEU A 11 1.49 -6.95 -3.53
C LEU A 11 2.24 -6.29 -4.69
N SER A 12 1.76 -6.55 -5.92
CA SER A 12 2.27 -5.89 -7.11
C SER A 12 1.89 -4.40 -7.13
N THR A 13 2.79 -3.57 -7.64
CA THR A 13 2.47 -2.16 -7.95
C THR A 13 1.35 -2.03 -8.98
N ALA A 14 1.03 -3.10 -9.72
CA ALA A 14 -0.09 -3.10 -10.66
C ALA A 14 -1.45 -2.84 -9.99
N HIS A 15 -1.54 -2.94 -8.66
CA HIS A 15 -2.77 -2.64 -7.92
C HIS A 15 -3.02 -1.15 -7.71
N ILE A 16 -2.09 -0.29 -8.13
CA ILE A 16 -2.29 1.17 -8.19
C ILE A 16 -1.90 1.67 -9.58
N THR A 17 -2.35 2.87 -9.92
CA THR A 17 -1.98 3.47 -11.21
C THR A 17 -0.54 3.98 -11.18
N PRO A 18 0.13 4.09 -12.35
CA PRO A 18 1.45 4.73 -12.41
C PRO A 18 1.45 6.16 -11.85
N SER A 19 0.36 6.89 -12.06
CA SER A 19 0.19 8.25 -11.53
C SER A 19 0.19 8.25 -10.00
N THR A 20 -0.52 7.32 -9.38
CA THR A 20 -0.55 7.18 -7.93
C THR A 20 0.84 6.80 -7.40
N ALA A 21 1.53 5.86 -8.05
CA ALA A 21 2.88 5.47 -7.65
C ALA A 21 3.84 6.66 -7.68
N ALA A 22 3.78 7.48 -8.71
CA ALA A 22 4.62 8.68 -8.82
C ALA A 22 4.32 9.70 -7.72
N ALA A 23 3.09 9.74 -7.22
CA ALA A 23 2.66 10.69 -6.19
C ALA A 23 2.95 10.23 -4.76
N LEU A 24 3.30 8.95 -4.55
CA LEU A 24 3.36 8.37 -3.19
C LEU A 24 4.25 9.13 -2.23
N THR A 25 5.42 9.59 -2.67
CA THR A 25 6.35 10.31 -1.79
C THR A 25 5.84 11.69 -1.38
N GLY A 26 4.88 12.25 -2.12
CA GLY A 26 4.30 13.55 -1.82
C GLY A 26 2.97 13.47 -1.07
N LEU A 27 2.47 12.29 -0.77
CA LEU A 27 1.20 12.12 -0.07
C LEU A 27 1.36 12.34 1.43
N PRO A 28 0.27 12.77 2.13
CA PRO A 28 0.33 13.00 3.58
C PRO A 28 0.27 11.69 4.38
N ILE A 29 1.10 10.74 3.99
CA ILE A 29 1.22 9.43 4.64
C ILE A 29 2.70 9.09 4.78
N LEU A 30 3.01 8.21 5.73
CA LEU A 30 4.35 7.66 5.85
C LEU A 30 4.52 6.62 4.74
N CYS A 31 5.31 6.96 3.75
CA CYS A 31 5.61 6.06 2.65
C CYS A 31 7.13 6.00 2.47
N ASP A 32 7.68 4.81 2.62
CA ASP A 32 9.09 4.56 2.39
C ASP A 32 9.23 3.97 0.98
N ALA A 33 9.81 4.74 0.06
CA ALA A 33 9.99 4.33 -1.33
C ALA A 33 11.46 4.04 -1.59
N THR A 34 11.75 2.82 -2.04
CA THR A 34 13.12 2.35 -2.33
C THR A 34 13.09 1.40 -3.51
N ASP A 35 13.88 1.65 -4.57
CA ASP A 35 14.10 0.69 -5.66
C ASP A 35 12.81 0.02 -6.19
N HIS A 36 11.81 0.80 -6.56
CA HIS A 36 10.51 0.29 -7.06
C HIS A 36 9.68 -0.45 -6.01
N ARG A 37 9.94 -0.21 -4.73
CA ARG A 37 9.16 -0.72 -3.60
C ARG A 37 8.62 0.43 -2.79
N TYR A 38 7.38 0.26 -2.33
CA TYR A 38 6.72 1.28 -1.53
C TYR A 38 6.12 0.60 -0.30
N ARG A 39 6.58 1.01 0.90
CA ARG A 39 6.03 0.53 2.17
C ARG A 39 5.08 1.56 2.71
N ILE A 40 3.84 1.14 2.95
CA ILE A 40 2.78 2.05 3.38
C ILE A 40 2.19 1.51 4.66
N PRO A 41 2.41 2.16 5.83
CA PRO A 41 1.74 1.80 7.07
C PRO A 41 0.24 2.03 6.95
N LEU A 42 -0.57 1.01 7.26
CA LEU A 42 -2.03 1.10 7.08
C LEU A 42 -2.68 2.10 8.04
N GLY A 43 -2.29 2.08 9.32
CA GLY A 43 -2.88 2.98 10.31
C GLY A 43 -2.80 4.45 9.93
N PRO A 44 -1.58 5.00 9.77
CA PRO A 44 -1.41 6.40 9.37
C PRO A 44 -2.06 6.73 8.03
N ALA A 45 -1.97 5.82 7.06
CA ALA A 45 -2.56 6.06 5.73
C ALA A 45 -4.09 6.16 5.80
N LEU A 46 -4.75 5.27 6.55
CA LEU A 46 -6.20 5.26 6.66
C LEU A 46 -6.75 6.46 7.44
N GLU A 47 -5.98 7.01 8.36
CA GLU A 47 -6.34 8.27 9.04
C GLU A 47 -6.41 9.44 8.06
N ARG A 48 -5.73 9.34 6.92
CA ARG A 48 -5.63 10.39 5.91
C ARG A 48 -6.26 9.97 4.58
N ARG A 49 -7.13 8.97 4.57
CA ARG A 49 -7.64 8.39 3.33
C ARG A 49 -8.35 9.40 2.43
N ASP A 50 -8.95 10.44 2.98
CA ASP A 50 -9.63 11.47 2.18
C ASP A 50 -8.67 12.28 1.33
N GLY A 51 -7.39 12.30 1.67
CA GLY A 51 -6.33 12.97 0.91
C GLY A 51 -5.59 12.05 -0.05
N LEU A 52 -6.00 10.78 -0.15
CA LEU A 52 -5.33 9.80 -1.01
C LEU A 52 -6.01 9.68 -2.37
N PRO A 53 -5.27 9.31 -3.43
CA PRO A 53 -5.90 8.89 -4.68
C PRO A 53 -6.91 7.76 -4.44
N CYS A 54 -7.99 7.75 -5.20
CA CYS A 54 -9.09 6.81 -5.00
C CYS A 54 -8.64 5.34 -5.08
N ASP A 55 -7.80 5.00 -6.07
CA ASP A 55 -7.29 3.65 -6.23
C ASP A 55 -6.49 3.17 -5.01
N LEU A 56 -5.67 4.05 -4.45
CA LEU A 56 -4.88 3.74 -3.26
C LEU A 56 -5.78 3.60 -2.03
N ALA A 57 -6.72 4.51 -1.84
CA ALA A 57 -7.63 4.47 -0.71
C ALA A 57 -8.46 3.17 -0.70
N VAL A 58 -8.96 2.76 -1.86
CA VAL A 58 -9.72 1.51 -2.00
C VAL A 58 -8.84 0.31 -1.69
N LEU A 59 -7.62 0.28 -2.24
CA LEU A 59 -6.68 -0.83 -1.98
C LEU A 59 -6.38 -0.97 -0.49
N LEU A 60 -5.99 0.11 0.17
CA LEU A 60 -5.60 0.07 1.58
C LEU A 60 -6.79 -0.31 2.49
N THR A 61 -7.98 0.20 2.20
CA THR A 61 -9.19 -0.15 2.95
C THR A 61 -9.52 -1.63 2.80
N THR A 62 -9.40 -2.16 1.58
CA THR A 62 -9.67 -3.57 1.30
C THR A 62 -8.68 -4.48 2.03
N ILE A 63 -7.39 -4.14 1.98
CA ILE A 63 -6.36 -4.93 2.67
C ILE A 63 -6.52 -4.87 4.19
N ALA A 64 -6.85 -3.71 4.74
CA ALA A 64 -7.06 -3.58 6.18
C ALA A 64 -8.22 -4.46 6.66
N ALA A 65 -9.29 -4.58 5.88
CA ALA A 65 -10.42 -5.44 6.20
C ALA A 65 -10.07 -6.93 6.08
N ALA A 66 -9.26 -7.30 5.09
CA ALA A 66 -8.88 -8.69 4.83
C ALA A 66 -7.76 -9.19 5.75
N ALA A 67 -6.88 -8.31 6.18
CA ALA A 67 -5.70 -8.64 6.99
C ALA A 67 -5.57 -7.64 8.15
N PRO A 68 -6.46 -7.70 9.15
CA PRO A 68 -6.44 -6.72 10.25
C PRO A 68 -5.17 -6.77 11.10
N GLU A 69 -4.41 -7.86 11.04
CA GLU A 69 -3.15 -8.00 11.74
C GLU A 69 -1.96 -7.34 11.02
N ALA A 70 -2.14 -6.93 9.77
CA ALA A 70 -1.05 -6.36 8.99
C ALA A 70 -0.73 -4.94 9.46
N TYR A 71 0.56 -4.65 9.62
CA TYR A 71 1.04 -3.30 9.90
C TYR A 71 0.91 -2.40 8.68
N GLY A 72 1.24 -2.95 7.51
CA GLY A 72 1.22 -2.16 6.28
C GLY A 72 1.17 -3.01 5.03
N VAL A 73 1.27 -2.31 3.90
CA VAL A 73 1.32 -2.90 2.57
C VAL A 73 2.66 -2.55 1.94
N MET A 74 3.31 -3.52 1.33
CA MET A 74 4.49 -3.30 0.50
C MET A 74 4.10 -3.53 -0.95
N LEU A 75 4.18 -2.47 -1.76
CA LEU A 75 3.95 -2.57 -3.20
C LEU A 75 5.31 -2.71 -3.88
N ASP A 76 5.48 -3.80 -4.61
CA ASP A 76 6.73 -4.15 -5.28
C ASP A 76 6.43 -4.46 -6.75
N CYS A 77 7.23 -3.95 -7.67
CA CYS A 77 7.03 -4.23 -9.11
C CYS A 77 7.10 -5.72 -9.43
N ASP A 78 7.81 -6.50 -8.62
CA ASP A 78 7.91 -7.96 -8.73
C ASP A 78 6.99 -8.70 -7.76
N GLY A 79 6.12 -7.97 -7.05
CA GLY A 79 5.20 -8.57 -6.08
C GLY A 79 4.06 -9.33 -6.74
N PRO A 80 3.36 -10.17 -5.97
CA PRO A 80 2.26 -10.94 -6.51
C PRO A 80 1.03 -10.09 -6.79
N VAL A 81 0.29 -10.44 -7.84
CA VAL A 81 -1.04 -9.87 -8.13
C VAL A 81 -2.06 -10.69 -7.34
N ALA A 82 -2.84 -10.02 -6.50
CA ALA A 82 -3.87 -10.67 -5.71
C ALA A 82 -5.17 -10.76 -6.49
N THR A 83 -5.77 -11.94 -6.50
CA THR A 83 -7.06 -12.18 -7.13
C THR A 83 -8.14 -11.37 -6.40
N GLY A 84 -9.00 -10.72 -7.15
CA GLY A 84 -10.10 -9.93 -6.60
C GLY A 84 -9.78 -8.46 -6.35
N LEU A 85 -8.52 -8.06 -6.48
CA LEU A 85 -8.13 -6.65 -6.43
C LEU A 85 -8.01 -6.08 -7.84
N ALA A 86 -8.37 -4.81 -7.99
CA ALA A 86 -8.20 -4.11 -9.26
C ALA A 86 -6.74 -4.08 -9.69
N THR A 87 -6.50 -4.13 -11.00
CA THR A 87 -5.16 -3.96 -11.58
C THR A 87 -5.21 -2.90 -12.66
N PHE A 88 -4.09 -2.27 -12.91
CA PHE A 88 -3.97 -1.19 -13.87
C PHE A 88 -2.79 -1.44 -14.81
N ASP A 89 -2.89 -0.91 -16.03
CA ASP A 89 -1.82 -1.02 -17.01
C ASP A 89 -0.68 -0.05 -16.70
N TRP A 90 0.52 -0.56 -16.84
CA TRP A 90 1.73 0.24 -16.60
C TRP A 90 2.53 0.42 -17.88
#